data_ae24058f6dcec00f49ee35bccc63b541
#
_entry.id   ae24058f6dcec00f49ee35bccc63b541
#
_cell.length_a   1.000
_cell.length_b   1.000
_cell.length_c   1.000
_cell.angle_alpha   90.00
_cell.angle_beta   90.00
_cell.angle_gamma   90.00
#
_symmetry.space_group_name_H-M   'P 1'
#
loop_
_entity.id
_entity.type
_entity.pdbx_description
1 polymer ?
#
loop_
_entity_poly.entity_id
_entity_poly.type
_entity_poly.pdbx_seq_one_letter_code
_entity_poly.pdbx_strand_id
1 'polypeptide(L)'
;MLKVMLRSIYGICVATLLFTSGISTAQNYPSKTIRLILPFPAGNNYLIGQFLAEKLTEALGQPTIIESKAGGGGSVAIEMVAKSVPDGYTLLVTSPTLTISPIINSKFKINPLKDLIPIAIVGSIPNIFVVSPSSPVKNFKEFLEFAKLRPGQLTYGTGGIGSSNHFAVELLKITTGIDLLHIPYQSTTAALTNVIGGQIDLIIGGLPASVPLIKSGQLRPIAILTQQRSPLLPDVPTIAELGYPELVVDTWYGVLAPVGTKPEIIEKLHQEIIKITKSSDTKQRFAKAGIDPVNLNMQEFTIFLKNDYEKWLRVKNTAQLKFD
;
A
#
# COMPACT_ATOMS: atom_id res chain seq x y z
N MET A 1 -19.93 -53.86 55.16
CA MET A 1 -19.50 -52.49 55.29
C MET A 1 -18.32 -52.15 54.34
N LEU A 2 -17.31 -52.98 54.21
CA LEU A 2 -16.13 -52.67 53.36
C LEU A 2 -16.44 -52.47 51.86
N LYS A 3 -17.38 -53.26 51.27
CA LYS A 3 -17.74 -53.10 49.80
C LYS A 3 -18.55 -51.85 49.48
N VAL A 4 -19.18 -51.21 50.44
CA VAL A 4 -19.92 -49.95 50.21
C VAL A 4 -18.98 -48.78 50.30
N MET A 5 -17.98 -48.80 51.19
CA MET A 5 -16.93 -47.76 51.25
C MET A 5 -16.07 -47.74 50.01
N LEU A 6 -15.66 -48.87 49.41
CA LEU A 6 -14.91 -48.91 48.17
C LEU A 6 -15.67 -48.33 46.97
N ARG A 7 -16.98 -48.53 46.89
CA ARG A 7 -17.82 -47.94 45.79
C ARG A 7 -17.96 -46.43 45.89
N SER A 8 -17.99 -45.88 47.13
CA SER A 8 -18.05 -44.44 47.35
C SER A 8 -16.73 -43.74 47.01
N ILE A 9 -15.57 -44.38 47.29
CA ILE A 9 -14.26 -43.85 46.94
C ILE A 9 -14.02 -43.84 45.41
N TYR A 10 -14.45 -44.90 44.70
CA TYR A 10 -14.38 -44.92 43.23
C TYR A 10 -15.27 -43.86 42.56
N GLY A 11 -16.45 -43.59 43.12
CA GLY A 11 -17.35 -42.54 42.62
C GLY A 11 -16.77 -41.13 42.79
N ILE A 12 -16.08 -40.85 43.87
CA ILE A 12 -15.44 -39.53 44.13
C ILE A 12 -14.19 -39.33 43.27
N CYS A 13 -13.37 -40.38 43.06
CA CYS A 13 -12.20 -40.28 42.16
C CYS A 13 -12.58 -40.08 40.68
N VAL A 14 -13.68 -40.67 40.20
CA VAL A 14 -14.16 -40.46 38.81
C VAL A 14 -14.78 -39.06 38.62
N ALA A 15 -15.48 -38.55 39.67
CA ALA A 15 -16.04 -37.20 39.62
C ALA A 15 -14.96 -36.09 39.63
N THR A 16 -13.81 -36.32 40.27
CA THR A 16 -12.70 -35.35 40.31
C THR A 16 -11.90 -35.34 39.02
N LEU A 17 -11.89 -36.40 38.22
CA LEU A 17 -11.21 -36.47 36.92
C LEU A 17 -12.01 -35.81 35.79
N LEU A 18 -13.31 -35.52 35.95
CA LEU A 18 -14.15 -34.88 34.95
C LEU A 18 -14.16 -33.34 35.04
N PHE A 19 -13.62 -32.75 36.10
CA PHE A 19 -13.55 -31.30 36.31
C PHE A 19 -12.21 -30.67 35.90
N THR A 20 -11.25 -31.43 35.42
CA THR A 20 -10.06 -30.90 34.73
C THR A 20 -10.31 -30.68 33.22
N SER A 21 -11.55 -30.37 32.82
CA SER A 21 -11.81 -29.77 31.53
C SER A 21 -11.02 -28.48 31.50
N GLY A 22 -9.88 -28.52 30.82
CA GLY A 22 -8.94 -27.43 30.75
C GLY A 22 -9.64 -26.11 30.52
N ILE A 23 -9.48 -25.20 31.44
CA ILE A 23 -9.57 -23.77 31.12
C ILE A 23 -8.54 -23.59 30.03
N SER A 24 -9.00 -23.77 28.77
CA SER A 24 -8.25 -23.30 27.61
C SER A 24 -8.18 -21.78 27.81
N THR A 25 -7.14 -21.34 28.50
CA THR A 25 -6.79 -19.93 28.51
C THR A 25 -6.62 -19.60 27.03
N ALA A 26 -7.59 -18.88 26.48
CA ALA A 26 -7.46 -18.31 25.16
C ALA A 26 -6.08 -17.66 25.14
N GLN A 27 -5.13 -18.27 24.40
CA GLN A 27 -3.76 -17.78 24.36
C GLN A 27 -3.85 -16.31 24.02
N ASN A 28 -3.43 -15.45 24.97
CA ASN A 28 -3.46 -14.01 24.76
C ASN A 28 -2.66 -13.70 23.49
N TYR A 29 -3.36 -13.44 22.39
CA TYR A 29 -2.70 -12.98 21.18
C TYR A 29 -2.20 -11.55 21.39
N PRO A 30 -0.96 -11.20 20.96
CA PRO A 30 0.12 -12.10 20.51
C PRO A 30 0.90 -12.72 21.68
N SER A 31 1.40 -13.95 21.52
CA SER A 31 2.27 -14.65 22.46
C SER A 31 3.66 -14.98 21.90
N LYS A 32 3.89 -14.65 20.63
CA LYS A 32 5.16 -14.85 19.90
C LYS A 32 5.38 -13.71 18.89
N THR A 33 6.54 -13.71 18.25
CA THR A 33 6.93 -12.71 17.25
C THR A 33 5.94 -12.62 16.09
N ILE A 34 5.52 -11.41 15.73
CA ILE A 34 4.73 -11.10 14.54
C ILE A 34 5.69 -10.78 13.38
N ARG A 35 5.39 -11.30 12.21
CA ARG A 35 6.17 -11.07 10.98
C ARG A 35 5.37 -10.21 10.01
N LEU A 36 5.92 -9.05 9.65
CA LEU A 36 5.41 -8.20 8.60
C LEU A 36 6.16 -8.51 7.31
N ILE A 37 5.47 -9.10 6.35
CA ILE A 37 6.04 -9.47 5.06
C ILE A 37 5.85 -8.30 4.09
N LEU A 38 6.95 -7.86 3.47
CA LEU A 38 6.99 -6.72 2.56
C LEU A 38 7.39 -7.18 1.15
N PRO A 39 6.72 -6.68 0.08
CA PRO A 39 7.06 -7.02 -1.30
C PRO A 39 8.38 -6.40 -1.78
N PHE A 40 8.88 -5.35 -1.11
CA PHE A 40 10.08 -4.63 -1.52
C PHE A 40 11.05 -4.42 -0.36
N PRO A 41 12.39 -4.57 -0.59
CA PRO A 41 13.41 -4.42 0.45
C PRO A 41 13.82 -2.97 0.72
N ALA A 42 13.25 -2.01 0.01
CA ALA A 42 13.57 -0.60 0.12
C ALA A 42 12.38 0.29 -0.29
N GLY A 43 12.52 1.60 -0.12
CA GLY A 43 11.52 2.60 -0.47
C GLY A 43 10.42 2.74 0.58
N ASN A 44 9.32 3.39 0.20
CA ASN A 44 8.27 3.80 1.12
C ASN A 44 7.57 2.61 1.81
N ASN A 45 7.40 1.47 1.11
CA ASN A 45 6.82 0.26 1.70
C ASN A 45 7.68 -0.26 2.86
N TYR A 46 9.01 -0.23 2.69
CA TYR A 46 9.94 -0.62 3.73
C TYR A 46 9.93 0.34 4.93
N LEU A 47 9.90 1.66 4.68
CA LEU A 47 9.82 2.68 5.74
C LEU A 47 8.52 2.54 6.56
N ILE A 48 7.39 2.33 5.90
CA ILE A 48 6.10 2.07 6.56
C ILE A 48 6.16 0.77 7.38
N GLY A 49 6.76 -0.29 6.82
CA GLY A 49 6.96 -1.56 7.52
C GLY A 49 7.81 -1.42 8.78
N GLN A 50 8.92 -0.69 8.72
CA GLN A 50 9.78 -0.41 9.88
C GLN A 50 9.03 0.37 10.96
N PHE A 51 8.34 1.44 10.56
CA PHE A 51 7.51 2.23 11.46
C PHE A 51 6.46 1.37 12.18
N LEU A 52 5.73 0.54 11.42
CA LEU A 52 4.74 -0.35 12.01
C LEU A 52 5.34 -1.40 12.93
N ALA A 53 6.48 -1.98 12.59
CA ALA A 53 7.16 -2.99 13.42
C ALA A 53 7.57 -2.39 14.76
N GLU A 54 8.14 -1.18 14.77
CA GLU A 54 8.46 -0.42 15.98
C GLU A 54 7.20 -0.23 16.85
N LYS A 55 6.16 0.36 16.28
CA LYS A 55 4.95 0.75 17.02
C LYS A 55 4.10 -0.44 17.48
N LEU A 56 4.00 -1.50 16.67
CA LEU A 56 3.29 -2.72 17.09
C LEU A 56 4.06 -3.47 18.18
N THR A 57 5.40 -3.46 18.17
CA THR A 57 6.20 -4.02 19.27
C THR A 57 5.88 -3.31 20.58
N GLU A 58 5.86 -1.96 20.56
CA GLU A 58 5.50 -1.15 21.74
C GLU A 58 4.06 -1.43 22.22
N ALA A 59 3.10 -1.47 21.29
CA ALA A 59 1.68 -1.60 21.62
C ALA A 59 1.27 -3.00 22.08
N LEU A 60 1.84 -4.04 21.48
CA LEU A 60 1.44 -5.43 21.70
C LEU A 60 2.35 -6.19 22.70
N GLY A 61 3.49 -5.61 23.07
CA GLY A 61 4.45 -6.23 24.01
C GLY A 61 5.14 -7.49 23.46
N GLN A 62 5.05 -7.74 22.16
CA GLN A 62 5.72 -8.85 21.48
C GLN A 62 6.52 -8.32 20.29
N PRO A 63 7.71 -8.88 20.02
CA PRO A 63 8.51 -8.46 18.89
C PRO A 63 7.73 -8.51 17.58
N THR A 64 7.75 -7.42 16.82
CA THR A 64 7.25 -7.37 15.45
C THR A 64 8.45 -7.10 14.54
N ILE A 65 8.68 -7.97 13.57
CA ILE A 65 9.84 -7.90 12.66
C ILE A 65 9.37 -7.76 11.22
N ILE A 66 10.23 -7.16 10.38
CA ILE A 66 9.98 -7.05 8.94
C ILE A 66 10.80 -8.08 8.18
N GLU A 67 10.19 -8.68 7.15
CA GLU A 67 10.86 -9.55 6.19
C GLU A 67 10.49 -9.14 4.77
N SER A 68 11.48 -8.80 3.96
CA SER A 68 11.24 -8.51 2.54
C SER A 68 11.30 -9.78 1.71
N LYS A 69 10.27 -9.99 0.88
CA LYS A 69 10.17 -11.10 -0.08
C LYS A 69 10.00 -10.51 -1.48
N ALA A 70 11.11 -10.05 -2.02
CA ALA A 70 11.13 -9.45 -3.35
C ALA A 70 10.91 -10.50 -4.44
N GLY A 71 10.32 -10.07 -5.56
CA GLY A 71 10.12 -10.88 -6.75
C GLY A 71 8.74 -10.72 -7.38
N GLY A 72 8.68 -10.91 -8.69
CA GLY A 72 7.44 -10.86 -9.47
C GLY A 72 6.61 -9.57 -9.33
N GLY A 73 7.28 -8.41 -9.19
CA GLY A 73 6.56 -7.14 -8.95
C GLY A 73 5.82 -7.11 -7.61
N GLY A 74 6.25 -7.91 -6.62
CA GLY A 74 5.62 -8.01 -5.29
C GLY A 74 4.72 -9.24 -5.12
N SER A 75 4.45 -10.00 -6.18
CA SER A 75 3.58 -11.18 -6.14
C SER A 75 4.07 -12.26 -5.17
N VAL A 76 5.39 -12.44 -5.04
CA VAL A 76 5.99 -13.44 -4.13
C VAL A 76 5.59 -13.20 -2.67
N ALA A 77 5.66 -11.97 -2.18
CA ALA A 77 5.25 -11.62 -0.82
C ALA A 77 3.75 -11.83 -0.60
N ILE A 78 2.93 -11.40 -1.56
CA ILE A 78 1.46 -11.52 -1.51
C ILE A 78 1.06 -13.00 -1.45
N GLU A 79 1.63 -13.84 -2.34
CA GLU A 79 1.34 -15.28 -2.37
C GLU A 79 1.80 -15.99 -1.08
N MET A 80 2.98 -15.61 -0.57
CA MET A 80 3.51 -16.18 0.67
C MET A 80 2.55 -15.94 1.83
N VAL A 81 2.04 -14.71 1.99
CA VAL A 81 1.12 -14.39 3.08
C VAL A 81 -0.24 -15.03 2.86
N ALA A 82 -0.82 -14.96 1.66
CA ALA A 82 -2.11 -15.57 1.38
C ALA A 82 -2.15 -17.09 1.66
N LYS A 83 -0.98 -17.78 1.55
CA LYS A 83 -0.83 -19.21 1.82
C LYS A 83 -0.31 -19.53 3.23
N SER A 84 -0.06 -18.53 4.07
CA SER A 84 0.44 -18.74 5.44
C SER A 84 -0.67 -19.19 6.39
N VAL A 85 -0.27 -19.72 7.55
CA VAL A 85 -1.22 -20.12 8.61
C VAL A 85 -2.01 -18.89 9.06
N PRO A 86 -3.37 -18.96 9.12
CA PRO A 86 -4.21 -17.81 9.47
C PRO A 86 -4.30 -17.61 11.00
N ASP A 87 -3.14 -17.50 11.65
CA ASP A 87 -3.00 -17.35 13.11
C ASP A 87 -2.68 -15.91 13.56
N GLY A 88 -2.59 -14.96 12.61
CA GLY A 88 -2.31 -13.55 12.86
C GLY A 88 -0.83 -13.20 13.03
N TYR A 89 0.09 -14.16 12.94
CA TYR A 89 1.54 -13.92 13.13
C TYR A 89 2.31 -13.68 11.84
N THR A 90 1.67 -13.83 10.68
CA THR A 90 2.25 -13.46 9.38
C THR A 90 1.29 -12.53 8.66
N LEU A 91 1.69 -11.27 8.54
CA LEU A 91 0.88 -10.19 7.97
C LEU A 91 1.57 -9.62 6.73
N LEU A 92 0.79 -9.15 5.78
CA LEU A 92 1.28 -8.46 4.59
C LEU A 92 1.24 -6.95 4.81
N VAL A 93 2.34 -6.25 4.58
CA VAL A 93 2.36 -4.79 4.44
C VAL A 93 2.59 -4.48 2.97
N THR A 94 1.61 -3.89 2.31
CA THR A 94 1.60 -3.75 0.85
C THR A 94 1.04 -2.40 0.40
N SER A 95 1.00 -2.18 -0.91
CA SER A 95 0.61 -0.96 -1.61
C SER A 95 -0.29 -1.33 -2.82
N PRO A 96 -0.62 -0.42 -3.77
CA PRO A 96 -1.38 -0.75 -4.98
C PRO A 96 -0.86 -1.94 -5.79
N THR A 97 0.36 -2.40 -5.53
CA THR A 97 0.87 -3.67 -6.06
C THR A 97 -0.08 -4.84 -5.80
N LEU A 98 -0.81 -4.83 -4.66
CA LEU A 98 -1.80 -5.86 -4.34
C LEU A 98 -2.91 -5.95 -5.37
N THR A 99 -3.43 -4.83 -5.80
CA THR A 99 -4.57 -4.73 -6.74
C THR A 99 -4.13 -4.76 -8.20
N ILE A 100 -2.88 -4.35 -8.48
CA ILE A 100 -2.31 -4.32 -9.83
C ILE A 100 -1.72 -5.68 -10.24
N SER A 101 -1.05 -6.41 -9.34
CA SER A 101 -0.38 -7.68 -9.67
C SER A 101 -1.29 -8.72 -10.37
N PRO A 102 -2.54 -8.97 -9.94
CA PRO A 102 -3.42 -9.90 -10.65
C PRO A 102 -3.87 -9.41 -12.03
N ILE A 103 -3.75 -8.10 -12.29
CA ILE A 103 -4.12 -7.48 -13.56
C ILE A 103 -3.02 -7.66 -14.61
N ILE A 104 -1.74 -7.59 -14.18
CA ILE A 104 -0.58 -7.60 -15.07
C ILE A 104 0.05 -8.99 -15.23
N ASN A 105 -0.20 -9.92 -14.31
CA ASN A 105 0.42 -11.23 -14.29
C ASN A 105 -0.63 -12.35 -14.36
N SER A 106 -0.80 -12.94 -15.54
CA SER A 106 -1.76 -14.03 -15.75
C SER A 106 -1.44 -15.30 -14.94
N LYS A 107 -0.21 -15.46 -14.46
CA LYS A 107 0.23 -16.58 -13.62
C LYS A 107 -0.04 -16.32 -12.12
N PHE A 108 -0.41 -15.10 -11.75
CA PHE A 108 -0.72 -14.76 -10.37
C PHE A 108 -2.11 -15.31 -9.99
N LYS A 109 -2.13 -16.28 -9.07
CA LYS A 109 -3.35 -17.04 -8.74
C LYS A 109 -4.08 -16.54 -7.50
N ILE A 110 -3.51 -15.58 -6.77
CA ILE A 110 -4.13 -15.02 -5.57
C ILE A 110 -5.18 -13.98 -5.98
N ASN A 111 -6.36 -14.12 -5.42
CA ASN A 111 -7.39 -13.09 -5.50
C ASN A 111 -7.30 -12.21 -4.24
N PRO A 112 -6.78 -10.98 -4.33
CA PRO A 112 -6.55 -10.14 -3.14
C PRO A 112 -7.81 -9.82 -2.35
N LEU A 113 -9.00 -9.90 -3.01
CA LEU A 113 -10.29 -9.62 -2.38
C LEU A 113 -10.93 -10.86 -1.72
N LYS A 114 -10.37 -12.07 -1.94
CA LYS A 114 -10.91 -13.34 -1.40
C LYS A 114 -9.91 -14.05 -0.49
N ASP A 115 -8.62 -13.97 -0.80
CA ASP A 115 -7.57 -14.76 -0.15
C ASP A 115 -6.90 -14.01 1.00
N LEU A 116 -7.19 -12.69 1.13
CA LEU A 116 -6.65 -11.83 2.18
C LEU A 116 -7.77 -11.05 2.87
N ILE A 117 -7.58 -10.77 4.17
CA ILE A 117 -8.47 -9.94 4.99
C ILE A 117 -7.81 -8.58 5.19
N PRO A 118 -8.42 -7.48 4.75
CA PRO A 118 -7.94 -6.12 5.03
C PRO A 118 -8.04 -5.82 6.52
N ILE A 119 -6.93 -5.35 7.13
CA ILE A 119 -6.90 -4.96 8.54
C ILE A 119 -6.99 -3.45 8.66
N ALA A 120 -6.05 -2.70 8.08
CA ALA A 120 -6.03 -1.25 8.13
C ALA A 120 -5.20 -0.65 6.98
N ILE A 121 -5.55 0.55 6.51
CA ILE A 121 -4.63 1.42 5.78
C ILE A 121 -3.85 2.22 6.81
N VAL A 122 -2.53 2.22 6.69
CA VAL A 122 -1.62 2.92 7.60
C VAL A 122 -1.49 4.40 7.21
N GLY A 123 -1.44 4.65 5.92
CA GLY A 123 -1.33 5.98 5.34
C GLY A 123 -1.24 5.92 3.83
N SER A 124 -1.22 7.09 3.20
CA SER A 124 -1.00 7.24 1.77
C SER A 124 0.11 8.27 1.49
N ILE A 125 0.77 8.11 0.37
CA ILE A 125 1.75 9.07 -0.14
C ILE A 125 1.16 9.69 -1.40
N PRO A 126 0.90 11.00 -1.39
CA PRO A 126 0.49 11.73 -2.57
C PRO A 126 1.48 11.58 -3.71
N ASN A 127 0.98 11.44 -4.93
CA ASN A 127 1.79 11.52 -6.13
C ASN A 127 1.79 12.95 -6.68
N ILE A 128 2.88 13.31 -7.34
CA ILE A 128 3.05 14.60 -8.00
C ILE A 128 3.50 14.41 -9.43
N PHE A 129 2.92 15.18 -10.33
CA PHE A 129 3.35 15.29 -11.71
C PHE A 129 4.42 16.35 -11.81
N VAL A 130 5.61 15.96 -12.27
CA VAL A 130 6.76 16.85 -12.47
C VAL A 130 7.35 16.69 -13.86
N VAL A 131 7.95 17.78 -14.35
CA VAL A 131 8.68 17.85 -15.62
C VAL A 131 10.09 18.38 -15.38
N SER A 132 10.96 18.25 -16.40
CA SER A 132 12.29 18.89 -16.40
C SER A 132 12.15 20.41 -16.26
N PRO A 133 13.07 21.10 -15.59
CA PRO A 133 13.12 22.56 -15.57
C PRO A 133 13.27 23.18 -16.96
N SER A 134 13.92 22.47 -17.88
CA SER A 134 14.11 22.89 -19.30
C SER A 134 12.84 22.70 -20.15
N SER A 135 11.82 22.02 -19.63
CA SER A 135 10.55 21.83 -20.35
C SER A 135 9.91 23.18 -20.70
N PRO A 136 9.38 23.36 -21.92
CA PRO A 136 8.67 24.57 -22.31
C PRO A 136 7.35 24.77 -21.58
N VAL A 137 6.78 23.69 -21.01
CA VAL A 137 5.49 23.75 -20.31
C VAL A 137 5.66 24.21 -18.87
N LYS A 138 4.74 25.06 -18.39
CA LYS A 138 4.79 25.67 -17.05
C LYS A 138 3.64 25.21 -16.15
N ASN A 139 2.56 24.69 -16.73
CA ASN A 139 1.35 24.26 -16.02
C ASN A 139 0.66 23.13 -16.76
N PHE A 140 -0.38 22.55 -16.13
CA PHE A 140 -1.09 21.39 -16.65
C PHE A 140 -1.80 21.67 -17.98
N LYS A 141 -2.38 22.86 -18.15
CA LYS A 141 -3.04 23.25 -19.40
C LYS A 141 -2.06 23.28 -20.57
N GLU A 142 -0.93 24.00 -20.38
CA GLU A 142 0.15 24.06 -21.37
C GLU A 142 0.70 22.66 -21.68
N PHE A 143 0.83 21.80 -20.67
CA PHE A 143 1.26 20.41 -20.86
C PHE A 143 0.29 19.66 -21.77
N LEU A 144 -1.01 19.74 -21.53
CA LEU A 144 -1.99 19.05 -22.36
C LEU A 144 -1.99 19.55 -23.80
N GLU A 145 -1.90 20.86 -24.01
CA GLU A 145 -1.82 21.46 -25.33
C GLU A 145 -0.54 21.01 -26.06
N PHE A 146 0.60 21.03 -25.37
CA PHE A 146 1.88 20.62 -25.92
C PHE A 146 1.90 19.11 -26.27
N ALA A 147 1.33 18.27 -25.42
CA ALA A 147 1.25 16.82 -25.66
C ALA A 147 0.31 16.49 -26.84
N LYS A 148 -0.83 17.16 -26.95
CA LYS A 148 -1.77 16.97 -28.08
C LYS A 148 -1.18 17.34 -29.46
N LEU A 149 -0.26 18.30 -29.49
CA LEU A 149 0.45 18.69 -30.72
C LEU A 149 1.58 17.70 -31.10
N ARG A 150 1.96 16.79 -30.19
CA ARG A 150 3.09 15.87 -30.34
C ARG A 150 2.73 14.46 -29.88
N PRO A 151 1.72 13.80 -30.50
CA PRO A 151 1.30 12.49 -30.06
C PRO A 151 2.43 11.47 -30.14
N GLY A 152 2.66 10.72 -29.06
CA GLY A 152 3.69 9.69 -28.95
C GLY A 152 5.14 10.20 -28.90
N GLN A 153 5.39 11.52 -28.87
CA GLN A 153 6.76 12.07 -28.87
C GLN A 153 7.24 12.40 -27.45
N LEU A 154 6.35 12.80 -26.53
CA LEU A 154 6.74 13.05 -25.16
C LEU A 154 6.92 11.75 -24.40
N THR A 155 8.01 11.66 -23.65
CA THR A 155 8.40 10.46 -22.91
C THR A 155 8.07 10.60 -21.43
N TYR A 156 7.61 9.50 -20.82
CA TYR A 156 7.43 9.45 -19.37
C TYR A 156 8.16 8.27 -18.73
N GLY A 157 8.74 8.52 -17.56
CA GLY A 157 9.42 7.51 -16.79
C GLY A 157 8.56 6.90 -15.69
N THR A 158 8.84 5.65 -15.36
CA THR A 158 8.21 4.94 -14.22
C THR A 158 9.20 4.03 -13.51
N GLY A 159 8.81 3.48 -12.36
CA GLY A 159 9.57 2.45 -11.66
C GLY A 159 9.39 1.04 -12.24
N GLY A 160 9.02 0.95 -13.54
CA GLY A 160 8.87 -0.30 -14.27
C GLY A 160 7.45 -0.54 -14.80
N ILE A 161 7.36 -1.48 -15.73
CA ILE A 161 6.08 -1.91 -16.33
C ILE A 161 5.18 -2.46 -15.21
N GLY A 162 3.90 -2.03 -15.19
CA GLY A 162 2.94 -2.47 -14.19
C GLY A 162 3.07 -1.80 -12.82
N SER A 163 3.99 -0.84 -12.64
CA SER A 163 4.05 -0.05 -11.41
C SER A 163 2.82 0.87 -11.28
N SER A 164 2.50 1.32 -10.06
CA SER A 164 1.41 2.27 -9.82
C SER A 164 1.58 3.58 -10.60
N ASN A 165 2.83 4.03 -10.77
CA ASN A 165 3.16 5.21 -11.57
C ASN A 165 2.91 5.00 -13.06
N HIS A 166 3.15 3.78 -13.59
CA HIS A 166 2.79 3.43 -14.95
C HIS A 166 1.26 3.55 -15.15
N PHE A 167 0.48 2.91 -14.28
CA PHE A 167 -0.97 2.98 -14.34
C PHE A 167 -1.52 4.40 -14.13
N ALA A 168 -0.88 5.24 -13.33
CA ALA A 168 -1.26 6.62 -13.13
C ALA A 168 -1.11 7.45 -14.42
N VAL A 169 0.00 7.26 -15.17
CA VAL A 169 0.17 7.95 -16.46
C VAL A 169 -0.77 7.37 -17.52
N GLU A 170 -1.01 6.07 -17.55
CA GLU A 170 -1.99 5.50 -18.47
C GLU A 170 -3.42 6.00 -18.18
N LEU A 171 -3.77 6.19 -16.91
CA LEU A 171 -5.03 6.85 -16.54
C LEU A 171 -5.06 8.31 -17.05
N LEU A 172 -3.96 9.05 -16.92
CA LEU A 172 -3.84 10.41 -17.49
C LEU A 172 -4.05 10.40 -19.00
N LYS A 173 -3.42 9.49 -19.75
CA LYS A 173 -3.60 9.35 -21.21
C LYS A 173 -5.06 9.11 -21.59
N ILE A 174 -5.72 8.15 -20.93
CA ILE A 174 -7.12 7.82 -21.18
C ILE A 174 -8.03 9.01 -20.91
N THR A 175 -7.83 9.67 -19.76
CA THR A 175 -8.71 10.76 -19.31
C THR A 175 -8.58 12.01 -20.17
N THR A 176 -7.37 12.32 -20.66
CA THR A 176 -7.09 13.57 -21.38
C THR A 176 -6.96 13.40 -22.89
N GLY A 177 -6.90 12.15 -23.37
CA GLY A 177 -6.73 11.84 -24.80
C GLY A 177 -5.37 12.16 -25.37
N ILE A 178 -4.33 12.36 -24.53
CA ILE A 178 -2.96 12.55 -24.97
C ILE A 178 -2.26 11.21 -25.20
N ASP A 179 -1.23 11.20 -26.04
CA ASP A 179 -0.38 10.04 -26.24
C ASP A 179 1.05 10.32 -25.79
N LEU A 180 1.61 9.41 -24.97
CA LEU A 180 2.93 9.53 -24.37
C LEU A 180 3.68 8.20 -24.50
N LEU A 181 4.99 8.26 -24.70
CA LEU A 181 5.87 7.09 -24.83
C LEU A 181 6.41 6.66 -23.44
N HIS A 182 6.17 5.43 -23.07
CA HIS A 182 6.64 4.87 -21.80
C HIS A 182 8.12 4.45 -21.85
N ILE A 183 8.90 4.92 -20.88
CA ILE A 183 10.30 4.52 -20.65
C ILE A 183 10.39 3.88 -19.24
N PRO A 184 10.44 2.55 -19.15
CA PRO A 184 10.53 1.86 -17.86
C PRO A 184 11.95 1.93 -17.28
N TYR A 185 12.06 2.23 -15.98
CA TYR A 185 13.29 2.22 -15.18
C TYR A 185 13.19 1.14 -14.09
N GLN A 186 14.35 0.84 -13.46
CA GLN A 186 14.39 -0.11 -12.33
C GLN A 186 13.79 0.46 -11.03
N SER A 187 13.64 1.79 -10.94
CA SER A 187 13.03 2.49 -9.80
C SER A 187 12.52 3.87 -10.20
N THR A 188 11.56 4.39 -9.44
CA THR A 188 11.07 5.76 -9.58
C THR A 188 12.20 6.80 -9.37
N THR A 189 13.15 6.52 -8.48
CA THR A 189 14.31 7.39 -8.24
C THR A 189 15.19 7.49 -9.49
N ALA A 190 15.44 6.38 -10.18
CA ALA A 190 16.20 6.39 -11.44
C ALA A 190 15.47 7.21 -12.51
N ALA A 191 14.16 7.09 -12.63
CA ALA A 191 13.36 7.89 -13.54
C ALA A 191 13.41 9.39 -13.19
N LEU A 192 13.32 9.78 -11.91
CA LEU A 192 13.47 11.18 -11.46
C LEU A 192 14.81 11.79 -11.89
N THR A 193 15.91 11.05 -11.74
CA THR A 193 17.24 11.52 -12.20
C THR A 193 17.27 11.81 -13.70
N ASN A 194 16.58 10.98 -14.49
CA ASN A 194 16.50 11.17 -15.94
C ASN A 194 15.61 12.34 -16.37
N VAL A 195 14.55 12.68 -15.59
CA VAL A 195 13.78 13.91 -15.81
C VAL A 195 14.62 15.14 -15.51
N ILE A 196 15.40 15.13 -14.41
CA ILE A 196 16.32 16.24 -14.07
C ILE A 196 17.30 16.47 -15.20
N GLY A 197 17.87 15.42 -15.76
CA GLY A 197 18.81 15.49 -16.89
C GLY A 197 18.17 15.76 -18.25
N GLY A 198 16.85 15.83 -18.35
CA GLY A 198 16.13 16.07 -19.61
C GLY A 198 16.14 14.88 -20.59
N GLN A 199 16.51 13.66 -20.15
CA GLN A 199 16.46 12.46 -20.98
C GLN A 199 15.03 11.94 -21.18
N ILE A 200 14.13 12.27 -20.27
CA ILE A 200 12.69 12.05 -20.38
C ILE A 200 11.94 13.31 -19.96
N ASP A 201 10.72 13.49 -20.48
CA ASP A 201 10.00 14.75 -20.35
C ASP A 201 9.30 14.87 -18.98
N LEU A 202 8.74 13.78 -18.47
CA LEU A 202 7.93 13.81 -17.25
C LEU A 202 7.97 12.53 -16.44
N ILE A 203 7.52 12.64 -15.18
CA ILE A 203 7.21 11.52 -14.31
C ILE A 203 6.02 11.89 -13.39
N ILE A 204 5.21 10.89 -13.05
CA ILE A 204 4.35 10.90 -11.88
C ILE A 204 5.10 10.12 -10.80
N GLY A 205 5.48 10.79 -9.72
CA GLY A 205 6.27 10.21 -8.63
C GLY A 205 5.72 10.57 -7.25
N GLY A 206 6.27 9.95 -6.20
CA GLY A 206 5.89 10.29 -4.83
C GLY A 206 6.29 11.71 -4.45
N LEU A 207 5.35 12.46 -3.87
CA LEU A 207 5.56 13.86 -3.45
C LEU A 207 6.80 14.04 -2.55
N PRO A 208 7.04 13.23 -1.49
CA PRO A 208 8.17 13.42 -0.59
C PRO A 208 9.53 13.39 -1.28
N ALA A 209 9.72 12.47 -2.23
CA ALA A 209 10.97 12.36 -2.98
C ALA A 209 11.18 13.55 -3.94
N SER A 210 10.09 14.16 -4.39
CA SER A 210 10.13 15.26 -5.35
C SER A 210 10.29 16.64 -4.69
N VAL A 211 9.83 16.83 -3.45
CA VAL A 211 9.85 18.11 -2.73
C VAL A 211 11.25 18.76 -2.66
N PRO A 212 12.32 18.05 -2.23
CA PRO A 212 13.66 18.67 -2.20
C PRO A 212 14.14 19.10 -3.58
N LEU A 213 13.86 18.32 -4.62
CA LEU A 213 14.25 18.59 -6.00
C LEU A 213 13.48 19.78 -6.61
N ILE A 214 12.21 19.93 -6.23
CA ILE A 214 11.38 21.08 -6.62
C ILE A 214 11.88 22.35 -5.92
N LYS A 215 12.14 22.29 -4.61
CA LYS A 215 12.66 23.43 -3.83
C LYS A 215 14.03 23.91 -4.29
N SER A 216 14.86 23.00 -4.80
CA SER A 216 16.17 23.34 -5.40
C SER A 216 16.08 23.76 -6.88
N GLY A 217 14.89 23.78 -7.48
CA GLY A 217 14.69 24.12 -8.88
C GLY A 217 15.13 23.06 -9.90
N GLN A 218 15.43 21.84 -9.44
CA GLN A 218 15.84 20.73 -10.30
C GLN A 218 14.64 20.03 -10.96
N LEU A 219 13.44 20.22 -10.45
CA LEU A 219 12.18 19.77 -11.05
C LEU A 219 11.16 20.89 -11.05
N ARG A 220 10.30 20.90 -12.05
CA ARG A 220 9.13 21.80 -12.10
C ARG A 220 7.88 20.99 -11.79
N PRO A 221 7.13 21.34 -10.69
CA PRO A 221 5.87 20.72 -10.39
C PRO A 221 4.78 21.22 -11.35
N ILE A 222 3.90 20.31 -11.77
CA ILE A 222 2.77 20.63 -12.65
C ILE A 222 1.44 20.51 -11.87
N ALA A 223 1.26 19.42 -11.13
CA ALA A 223 0.08 19.19 -10.29
C ALA A 223 0.35 18.13 -9.24
N ILE A 224 -0.27 18.24 -8.08
CA ILE A 224 -0.35 17.14 -7.08
C ILE A 224 -1.61 16.33 -7.37
N LEU A 225 -1.51 14.99 -7.40
CA LEU A 225 -2.60 14.11 -7.77
C LEU A 225 -3.53 13.80 -6.60
N THR A 226 -4.00 14.85 -5.92
CA THR A 226 -4.82 14.79 -4.71
C THR A 226 -6.09 15.62 -4.84
N GLN A 227 -7.01 15.44 -3.88
CA GLN A 227 -8.20 16.30 -3.70
C GLN A 227 -7.86 17.65 -3.06
N GLN A 228 -6.89 17.65 -2.13
CA GLN A 228 -6.51 18.82 -1.34
C GLN A 228 -5.02 19.13 -1.54
N ARG A 229 -4.67 20.41 -1.44
CA ARG A 229 -3.27 20.85 -1.56
C ARG A 229 -2.40 20.29 -0.43
N SER A 230 -1.16 19.97 -0.77
CA SER A 230 -0.19 19.54 0.22
C SER A 230 0.45 20.72 0.94
N PRO A 231 0.57 20.68 2.27
CA PRO A 231 1.30 21.72 3.03
C PRO A 231 2.79 21.76 2.69
N LEU A 232 3.34 20.73 2.06
CA LEU A 232 4.74 20.69 1.63
C LEU A 232 5.00 21.58 0.40
N LEU A 233 3.98 21.79 -0.45
CA LEU A 233 4.00 22.59 -1.68
C LEU A 233 2.64 23.31 -1.86
N PRO A 234 2.30 24.29 -1.01
CA PRO A 234 0.98 24.91 -0.97
C PRO A 234 0.61 25.69 -2.24
N ASP A 235 1.62 26.13 -3.02
CA ASP A 235 1.43 26.89 -4.25
C ASP A 235 1.16 25.99 -5.47
N VAL A 236 1.41 24.66 -5.36
CA VAL A 236 1.18 23.72 -6.46
C VAL A 236 -0.28 23.31 -6.47
N PRO A 237 -1.02 23.49 -7.60
CA PRO A 237 -2.42 23.12 -7.68
C PRO A 237 -2.61 21.61 -7.59
N THR A 238 -3.78 21.19 -7.11
CA THR A 238 -4.17 19.77 -7.19
C THR A 238 -4.76 19.45 -8.56
N ILE A 239 -4.70 18.18 -8.93
CA ILE A 239 -5.32 17.71 -10.18
C ILE A 239 -6.84 17.87 -10.14
N ALA A 240 -7.45 17.79 -8.96
CA ALA A 240 -8.87 18.02 -8.74
C ALA A 240 -9.25 19.50 -8.98
N GLU A 241 -8.45 20.46 -8.49
CA GLU A 241 -8.62 21.90 -8.76
C GLU A 241 -8.50 22.22 -10.26
N LEU A 242 -7.73 21.43 -11.00
CA LEU A 242 -7.57 21.57 -12.44
C LEU A 242 -8.70 20.92 -13.26
N GLY A 243 -9.71 20.36 -12.60
CA GLY A 243 -10.91 19.79 -13.24
C GLY A 243 -10.82 18.32 -13.59
N TYR A 244 -9.86 17.58 -13.03
CA TYR A 244 -9.64 16.16 -13.30
C TYR A 244 -9.65 15.32 -12.00
N PRO A 245 -10.78 15.30 -11.23
CA PRO A 245 -10.83 14.57 -9.96
C PRO A 245 -10.63 13.06 -10.11
N GLU A 246 -10.90 12.48 -11.28
CA GLU A 246 -10.67 11.08 -11.61
C GLU A 246 -9.17 10.73 -11.70
N LEU A 247 -8.28 11.71 -11.86
CA LEU A 247 -6.82 11.55 -11.86
C LEU A 247 -6.21 11.61 -10.45
N VAL A 248 -7.03 11.66 -9.42
CA VAL A 248 -6.53 11.52 -8.04
C VAL A 248 -6.01 10.11 -7.83
N VAL A 249 -4.71 10.01 -7.59
CA VAL A 249 -3.98 8.76 -7.42
C VAL A 249 -2.94 8.90 -6.30
N ASP A 250 -3.25 8.30 -5.17
CA ASP A 250 -2.34 8.16 -4.06
C ASP A 250 -1.72 6.77 -4.01
N THR A 251 -0.52 6.67 -3.48
CA THR A 251 0.08 5.38 -3.17
C THR A 251 -0.26 5.03 -1.72
N TRP A 252 -1.29 4.23 -1.53
CA TRP A 252 -1.71 3.76 -0.21
C TRP A 252 -0.82 2.63 0.31
N TYR A 253 -0.73 2.48 1.65
CA TYR A 253 -0.03 1.41 2.34
C TYR A 253 -0.96 0.79 3.36
N GLY A 254 -1.15 -0.52 3.26
CA GLY A 254 -2.10 -1.25 4.10
C GLY A 254 -1.54 -2.56 4.64
N VAL A 255 -2.19 -3.02 5.71
CA VAL A 255 -1.90 -4.30 6.39
C VAL A 255 -3.04 -5.26 6.13
N LEU A 256 -2.69 -6.49 5.73
CA LEU A 256 -3.66 -7.56 5.49
C LEU A 256 -3.18 -8.86 6.16
N ALA A 257 -4.13 -9.73 6.49
CA ALA A 257 -3.90 -11.07 6.99
C ALA A 257 -4.40 -12.13 5.99
N PRO A 258 -3.96 -13.40 6.11
CA PRO A 258 -4.55 -14.50 5.35
C PRO A 258 -6.04 -14.67 5.65
N VAL A 259 -6.82 -15.09 4.66
CA VAL A 259 -8.21 -15.49 4.88
C VAL A 259 -8.29 -16.63 5.92
N GLY A 260 -9.32 -16.60 6.78
CA GLY A 260 -9.48 -17.56 7.87
C GLY A 260 -8.81 -17.14 9.19
N THR A 261 -8.09 -16.01 9.23
CA THR A 261 -7.61 -15.43 10.49
C THR A 261 -8.82 -15.08 11.36
N LYS A 262 -8.77 -15.46 12.66
CA LYS A 262 -9.86 -15.27 13.59
C LYS A 262 -10.30 -13.81 13.73
N PRO A 263 -11.61 -13.53 13.76
CA PRO A 263 -12.11 -12.15 13.82
C PRO A 263 -11.58 -11.34 15.02
N GLU A 264 -11.42 -11.97 16.18
CA GLU A 264 -10.88 -11.30 17.38
C GLU A 264 -9.41 -10.87 17.22
N ILE A 265 -8.61 -11.59 16.43
CA ILE A 265 -7.23 -11.24 16.10
C ILE A 265 -7.22 -10.06 15.13
N ILE A 266 -8.05 -10.11 14.10
CA ILE A 266 -8.19 -9.04 13.10
C ILE A 266 -8.63 -7.75 13.77
N GLU A 267 -9.65 -7.80 14.62
CA GLU A 267 -10.16 -6.64 15.35
C GLU A 267 -9.09 -6.03 16.26
N LYS A 268 -8.36 -6.86 17.02
CA LYS A 268 -7.27 -6.39 17.89
C LYS A 268 -6.17 -5.67 17.08
N LEU A 269 -5.72 -6.27 15.97
CA LEU A 269 -4.72 -5.66 15.10
C LEU A 269 -5.22 -4.36 14.50
N HIS A 270 -6.47 -4.32 14.03
CA HIS A 270 -7.11 -3.11 13.52
C HIS A 270 -7.10 -1.99 14.55
N GLN A 271 -7.59 -2.26 15.76
CA GLN A 271 -7.67 -1.26 16.84
C GLN A 271 -6.29 -0.70 17.19
N GLU A 272 -5.26 -1.54 17.31
CA GLU A 272 -3.91 -1.08 17.64
C GLU A 272 -3.31 -0.27 16.48
N ILE A 273 -3.47 -0.68 15.22
CA ILE A 273 -2.96 0.08 14.07
C ILE A 273 -3.67 1.44 13.98
N ILE A 274 -4.99 1.50 14.12
CA ILE A 274 -5.74 2.76 14.11
C ILE A 274 -5.32 3.69 15.28
N LYS A 275 -5.08 3.13 16.46
CA LYS A 275 -4.57 3.90 17.60
C LYS A 275 -3.18 4.49 17.31
N ILE A 276 -2.28 3.67 16.71
CA ILE A 276 -0.96 4.10 16.29
C ILE A 276 -1.08 5.24 15.27
N THR A 277 -1.85 5.07 14.20
CA THR A 277 -1.97 6.08 13.13
C THR A 277 -2.63 7.39 13.59
N LYS A 278 -3.49 7.34 14.60
CA LYS A 278 -4.13 8.53 15.20
C LYS A 278 -3.27 9.25 16.22
N SER A 279 -2.18 8.65 16.69
CA SER A 279 -1.32 9.25 17.71
C SER A 279 -0.65 10.53 17.23
N SER A 280 -0.36 11.46 18.16
CA SER A 280 0.33 12.72 17.83
C SER A 280 1.75 12.51 17.30
N ASP A 281 2.47 11.53 17.85
CA ASP A 281 3.80 11.14 17.37
C ASP A 281 3.76 10.67 15.91
N THR A 282 2.83 9.77 15.56
CA THR A 282 2.64 9.32 14.18
C THR A 282 2.30 10.46 13.23
N LYS A 283 1.36 11.31 13.61
CA LYS A 283 0.98 12.47 12.79
C LYS A 283 2.16 13.39 12.50
N GLN A 284 3.02 13.66 13.51
CA GLN A 284 4.22 14.46 13.32
C GLN A 284 5.25 13.79 12.44
N ARG A 285 5.52 12.49 12.65
CA ARG A 285 6.45 11.71 11.80
C ARG A 285 5.96 11.63 10.36
N PHE A 286 4.68 11.35 10.15
CA PHE A 286 4.06 11.26 8.83
C PHE A 286 4.07 12.60 8.10
N ALA A 287 3.71 13.70 8.77
CA ALA A 287 3.78 15.02 8.17
C ALA A 287 5.20 15.38 7.68
N LYS A 288 6.24 15.07 8.48
CA LYS A 288 7.64 15.25 8.08
C LYS A 288 8.04 14.36 6.90
N ALA A 289 7.50 13.16 6.82
CA ALA A 289 7.75 12.20 5.76
C ALA A 289 6.84 12.39 4.54
N GLY A 290 5.90 13.35 4.56
CA GLY A 290 4.92 13.57 3.49
C GLY A 290 3.97 12.39 3.29
N ILE A 291 3.62 11.72 4.38
CA ILE A 291 2.65 10.63 4.44
C ILE A 291 1.37 11.19 5.03
N ASP A 292 0.26 10.99 4.37
CA ASP A 292 -1.06 11.35 4.87
C ASP A 292 -1.65 10.17 5.64
N PRO A 293 -2.04 10.35 6.92
CA PRO A 293 -2.68 9.28 7.68
C PRO A 293 -4.07 8.99 7.10
N VAL A 294 -4.37 7.72 6.92
CA VAL A 294 -5.68 7.26 6.43
C VAL A 294 -6.36 6.45 7.52
N ASN A 295 -7.61 6.80 7.84
CA ASN A 295 -8.35 6.16 8.92
C ASN A 295 -9.66 5.58 8.37
N LEU A 296 -9.56 4.46 7.66
CA LEU A 296 -10.70 3.67 7.22
C LEU A 296 -10.96 2.54 8.21
N ASN A 297 -12.24 2.25 8.48
CA ASN A 297 -12.59 0.99 9.14
C ASN A 297 -12.40 -0.19 8.18
N MET A 298 -12.48 -1.43 8.68
CA MET A 298 -12.22 -2.64 7.88
C MET A 298 -13.18 -2.78 6.69
N GLN A 299 -14.45 -2.41 6.85
CA GLN A 299 -15.44 -2.47 5.77
C GLN A 299 -15.12 -1.42 4.70
N GLU A 300 -14.81 -0.21 5.10
CA GLU A 300 -14.39 0.86 4.19
C GLU A 300 -13.11 0.50 3.44
N PHE A 301 -12.14 -0.14 4.12
CA PHE A 301 -10.92 -0.62 3.46
C PHE A 301 -11.22 -1.73 2.45
N THR A 302 -12.15 -2.64 2.76
CA THR A 302 -12.58 -3.69 1.81
C THR A 302 -13.22 -3.08 0.55
N ILE A 303 -14.09 -2.09 0.73
CA ILE A 303 -14.72 -1.35 -0.38
C ILE A 303 -13.65 -0.59 -1.19
N PHE A 304 -12.72 0.06 -0.50
CA PHE A 304 -11.60 0.76 -1.13
C PHE A 304 -10.77 -0.18 -2.02
N LEU A 305 -10.36 -1.35 -1.53
CA LEU A 305 -9.59 -2.32 -2.31
C LEU A 305 -10.34 -2.80 -3.55
N LYS A 306 -11.64 -3.04 -3.43
CA LYS A 306 -12.48 -3.41 -4.58
C LYS A 306 -12.49 -2.31 -5.63
N ASN A 307 -12.74 -1.07 -5.22
CA ASN A 307 -12.78 0.08 -6.13
C ASN A 307 -11.40 0.34 -6.77
N ASP A 308 -10.31 0.17 -6.01
CA ASP A 308 -8.94 0.32 -6.51
C ASP A 308 -8.61 -0.75 -7.56
N TYR A 309 -8.97 -2.01 -7.31
CA TYR A 309 -8.83 -3.09 -8.29
C TYR A 309 -9.64 -2.82 -9.57
N GLU A 310 -10.90 -2.44 -9.46
CA GLU A 310 -11.78 -2.14 -10.60
C GLU A 310 -11.27 -0.92 -11.39
N LYS A 311 -10.75 0.10 -10.72
CA LYS A 311 -10.11 1.26 -11.36
C LYS A 311 -8.95 0.81 -12.26
N TRP A 312 -8.01 0.04 -11.72
CA TRP A 312 -6.84 -0.40 -12.47
C TRP A 312 -7.18 -1.41 -13.58
N LEU A 313 -8.18 -2.26 -13.37
CA LEU A 313 -8.69 -3.15 -14.40
C LEU A 313 -9.29 -2.37 -15.59
N ARG A 314 -10.04 -1.30 -15.33
CA ARG A 314 -10.54 -0.40 -16.39
C ARG A 314 -9.39 0.26 -17.15
N VAL A 315 -8.38 0.77 -16.44
CA VAL A 315 -7.20 1.38 -17.08
C VAL A 315 -6.52 0.39 -18.02
N LYS A 316 -6.23 -0.84 -17.56
CA LYS A 316 -5.65 -1.89 -18.40
C LYS A 316 -6.45 -2.12 -19.66
N ASN A 317 -7.77 -2.30 -19.51
CA ASN A 317 -8.65 -2.67 -20.63
C ASN A 317 -8.79 -1.52 -21.62
N THR A 318 -8.96 -0.27 -21.15
CA THR A 318 -9.13 0.91 -22.00
C THR A 318 -7.84 1.28 -22.74
N ALA A 319 -6.68 1.22 -22.04
CA ALA A 319 -5.38 1.46 -22.66
C ALA A 319 -4.86 0.24 -23.46
N GLN A 320 -5.59 -0.88 -23.45
CA GLN A 320 -5.19 -2.13 -24.12
C GLN A 320 -3.79 -2.60 -23.72
N LEU A 321 -3.41 -2.39 -22.45
CA LEU A 321 -2.09 -2.74 -21.96
C LEU A 321 -1.89 -4.26 -22.00
N LYS A 322 -0.79 -4.66 -22.63
CA LYS A 322 -0.36 -6.06 -22.69
C LYS A 322 0.84 -6.23 -21.76
N PHE A 323 0.75 -7.23 -20.93
CA PHE A 323 1.82 -7.64 -20.01
C PHE A 323 2.10 -9.12 -20.30
N ASP A 324 3.27 -9.41 -20.79
CA ASP A 324 3.71 -10.78 -21.11
C ASP A 324 4.36 -11.45 -19.91
#